data_cf142c21501452cf7909c58e52dd0923
#
_entry.id   cf142c21501452cf7909c58e52dd0923
#
_cell.length_a   1.000
_cell.length_b   1.000
_cell.length_c   1.000
_cell.angle_alpha   90.00
_cell.angle_beta   90.00
_cell.angle_gamma   90.00
#
_symmetry.space_group_name_H-M   'P 1'
#
loop_
_entity.id
_entity.type
_entity.pdbx_description
1 polymer ?
#
loop_
_entity_poly.entity_id
_entity_poly.type
_entity_poly.pdbx_seq_one_letter_code
_entity_poly.pdbx_strand_id
1 'polypeptide(L)'
;MSKFVGKEKSFSINLLQSERRNRNLKKAARVIVTLCFVLSLGITHAVAGRDYISIVGSSTVYPFATVVAEQFGKTSSFKTPKIESTGSGGGLKLFCAGVGVEHPDITNASRAIKDSEKTKCKDNGVTEIVEVKIGYDGIVLANSKKADAFKVSRKDIFLALAKDIPDPAGGEKLIPNPHKTWKDVNPSLPATKIEVLGPPPTSGTRVAFVELAMEAGAKKFDWIKAMKKKDKKKYKAVCHTVREDGAYVEAGENDNLIVQKLQANPNSLGIFGFSFLDQNTDVIQGSFVDDVEPTFDAIADGSYPVSRPLFFYVKKAHVDMIPGIKEYLKEFTSEKAWGPDGYLSEKGLIPMPDDERRQIGETVASLKPIALP
;
A
#
# COMPACT_ATOMS: atom_id res chain seq x y z
N MET A 1 12.87 -86.95 61.00
CA MET A 1 12.65 -86.73 59.52
C MET A 1 11.49 -85.79 59.19
N SER A 2 11.31 -84.69 59.89
CA SER A 2 10.11 -83.79 59.62
C SER A 2 10.45 -82.31 59.38
N LYS A 3 11.69 -81.88 59.24
CA LYS A 3 12.07 -80.46 59.01
C LYS A 3 12.56 -80.12 57.61
N PHE A 4 12.66 -81.08 56.70
CA PHE A 4 13.16 -80.80 55.30
C PHE A 4 12.07 -80.58 54.26
N VAL A 5 10.83 -81.04 54.47
CA VAL A 5 9.73 -80.93 53.48
C VAL A 5 9.08 -79.53 53.44
N GLY A 6 9.22 -78.75 54.54
CA GLY A 6 8.61 -77.40 54.62
C GLY A 6 9.36 -76.30 53.84
N LYS A 7 10.67 -76.40 53.62
CA LYS A 7 11.47 -75.37 52.95
C LYS A 7 11.33 -75.35 51.40
N GLU A 8 11.16 -76.55 50.79
CA GLU A 8 11.00 -76.62 49.32
C GLU A 8 9.66 -76.10 48.85
N LYS A 9 8.56 -76.33 49.60
CA LYS A 9 7.23 -75.75 49.19
C LYS A 9 7.19 -74.26 49.33
N SER A 10 7.85 -73.65 50.33
CA SER A 10 7.91 -72.18 50.49
C SER A 10 8.73 -71.50 49.39
N PHE A 11 9.84 -72.17 48.95
CA PHE A 11 10.68 -71.62 47.88
C PHE A 11 9.97 -71.63 46.51
N SER A 12 9.24 -72.70 46.17
CA SER A 12 8.47 -72.85 44.95
C SER A 12 7.31 -71.87 44.87
N ILE A 13 6.63 -71.59 45.99
CA ILE A 13 5.51 -70.59 46.01
C ILE A 13 6.04 -69.19 45.81
N ASN A 14 7.15 -68.80 46.38
CA ASN A 14 7.76 -67.50 46.22
C ASN A 14 8.27 -67.26 44.78
N LEU A 15 8.80 -68.29 44.12
CA LEU A 15 9.24 -68.22 42.71
C LEU A 15 8.07 -68.00 41.79
N LEU A 16 6.97 -68.76 41.99
CA LEU A 16 5.76 -68.62 41.20
C LEU A 16 5.05 -67.21 41.37
N GLN A 17 5.13 -66.68 42.60
CA GLN A 17 4.58 -65.32 42.87
C GLN A 17 5.46 -64.24 42.23
N SER A 18 6.80 -64.40 42.23
CA SER A 18 7.73 -63.47 41.60
C SER A 18 7.58 -63.44 40.06
N GLU A 19 7.37 -64.59 39.43
CA GLU A 19 7.12 -64.74 38.00
C GLU A 19 5.76 -64.17 37.59
N ARG A 20 4.72 -64.35 38.39
CA ARG A 20 3.40 -63.71 38.15
C ARG A 20 3.48 -62.19 38.26
N ARG A 21 4.21 -61.66 39.25
CA ARG A 21 4.44 -60.26 39.47
C ARG A 21 5.21 -59.64 38.30
N ASN A 22 6.25 -60.30 37.79
CA ASN A 22 7.01 -59.86 36.62
C ASN A 22 6.21 -59.91 35.34
N ARG A 23 5.33 -60.92 35.13
CA ARG A 23 4.43 -60.98 33.99
C ARG A 23 3.39 -59.86 34.02
N ASN A 24 2.86 -59.50 35.17
CA ASN A 24 1.91 -58.43 35.34
C ASN A 24 2.57 -57.05 35.15
N LEU A 25 3.80 -56.85 35.64
CA LEU A 25 4.60 -55.63 35.37
C LEU A 25 4.92 -55.44 33.89
N LYS A 26 5.28 -56.53 33.18
CA LYS A 26 5.52 -56.47 31.72
C LYS A 26 4.25 -56.19 30.91
N LYS A 27 3.08 -56.70 31.35
CA LYS A 27 1.78 -56.39 30.75
C LYS A 27 1.39 -54.94 31.01
N ALA A 28 1.55 -54.44 32.24
CA ALA A 28 1.26 -53.04 32.59
C ALA A 28 2.19 -52.07 31.85
N ALA A 29 3.49 -52.38 31.73
CA ALA A 29 4.45 -51.59 30.97
C ALA A 29 4.09 -51.55 29.47
N ARG A 30 3.65 -52.66 28.87
CA ARG A 30 3.18 -52.70 27.46
C ARG A 30 1.92 -51.89 27.26
N VAL A 31 0.97 -51.92 28.16
CA VAL A 31 -0.27 -51.11 28.10
C VAL A 31 0.05 -49.63 28.22
N ILE A 32 0.95 -49.24 29.13
CA ILE A 32 1.39 -47.85 29.31
C ILE A 32 2.10 -47.33 28.05
N VAL A 33 3.02 -48.12 27.47
CA VAL A 33 3.73 -47.75 26.23
C VAL A 33 2.76 -47.63 25.06
N THR A 34 1.77 -48.52 24.94
CA THR A 34 0.74 -48.42 23.87
C THR A 34 -0.15 -47.25 24.10
N LEU A 35 -0.52 -46.90 25.33
CA LEU A 35 -1.34 -45.74 25.65
C LEU A 35 -0.59 -44.41 25.38
N CYS A 36 0.68 -44.33 25.69
CA CYS A 36 1.55 -43.20 25.37
C CYS A 36 1.74 -43.02 23.85
N PHE A 37 1.83 -44.13 23.10
CA PHE A 37 1.98 -44.07 21.63
C PHE A 37 0.66 -43.63 20.95
N VAL A 38 -0.51 -43.96 21.49
CA VAL A 38 -1.81 -43.53 20.98
C VAL A 38 -2.07 -42.05 21.33
N LEU A 39 -1.60 -41.58 22.50
CA LEU A 39 -1.71 -40.16 22.88
C LEU A 39 -0.78 -39.23 22.08
N SER A 40 0.36 -39.73 21.58
CA SER A 40 1.30 -38.94 20.77
C SER A 40 0.86 -38.77 19.31
N LEU A 41 -0.09 -39.54 18.81
CA LEU A 41 -0.65 -39.45 17.46
C LEU A 41 -1.83 -38.45 17.31
N GLY A 42 -2.27 -37.84 18.43
CA GLY A 42 -3.45 -36.98 18.48
C GLY A 42 -3.17 -35.49 18.62
N ILE A 43 -1.92 -35.04 18.71
CA ILE A 43 -1.60 -33.60 18.74
C ILE A 43 -1.36 -33.14 17.30
N THR A 44 -2.41 -33.12 16.51
CA THR A 44 -2.45 -32.16 15.41
C THR A 44 -2.41 -30.78 16.09
N HIS A 45 -1.28 -30.09 16.01
CA HIS A 45 -1.23 -28.67 16.29
C HIS A 45 -2.20 -28.05 15.29
N ALA A 46 -3.43 -27.78 15.73
CA ALA A 46 -4.27 -26.81 15.06
C ALA A 46 -3.47 -25.51 15.15
N VAL A 47 -2.67 -25.20 14.13
CA VAL A 47 -2.16 -23.85 13.92
C VAL A 47 -3.43 -23.02 13.89
N ALA A 48 -3.66 -22.26 14.96
CA ALA A 48 -4.80 -21.36 15.03
C ALA A 48 -4.65 -20.43 13.82
N GLY A 49 -5.41 -20.73 12.76
CA GLY A 49 -5.41 -19.96 11.54
C GLY A 49 -5.79 -18.55 11.91
N ARG A 50 -5.08 -17.55 11.35
CA ARG A 50 -5.50 -16.16 11.47
C ARG A 50 -6.91 -16.02 10.89
N ASP A 51 -7.81 -15.37 11.63
CA ASP A 51 -9.22 -15.21 11.28
C ASP A 51 -9.58 -13.81 10.77
N TYR A 52 -8.56 -13.05 10.35
CA TYR A 52 -8.69 -11.73 9.74
C TYR A 52 -7.74 -11.60 8.54
N ILE A 53 -8.11 -10.75 7.59
CA ILE A 53 -7.29 -10.44 6.41
C ILE A 53 -6.17 -9.48 6.82
N SER A 54 -4.93 -9.79 6.47
CA SER A 54 -3.76 -8.93 6.66
C SER A 54 -3.37 -8.25 5.35
N ILE A 55 -3.40 -6.92 5.36
CA ILE A 55 -3.12 -6.07 4.20
C ILE A 55 -1.94 -5.16 4.53
N VAL A 56 -0.96 -5.07 3.65
CA VAL A 56 0.20 -4.19 3.80
C VAL A 56 0.40 -3.36 2.54
N GLY A 57 1.18 -2.28 2.58
CA GLY A 57 1.63 -1.66 1.35
C GLY A 57 1.48 -0.15 1.24
N SER A 58 1.02 0.31 0.08
CA SER A 58 1.00 1.71 -0.31
C SER A 58 0.26 2.63 0.67
N SER A 59 0.93 3.70 1.09
CA SER A 59 0.31 4.78 1.87
C SER A 59 -0.76 5.55 1.08
N THR A 60 -0.64 5.61 -0.24
CA THR A 60 -1.64 6.24 -1.12
C THR A 60 -2.93 5.40 -1.21
N VAL A 61 -2.82 4.08 -1.27
CA VAL A 61 -3.98 3.17 -1.32
C VAL A 61 -4.58 2.94 0.07
N TYR A 62 -3.80 3.17 1.13
CA TYR A 62 -4.20 2.95 2.52
C TYR A 62 -5.56 3.55 2.89
N PRO A 63 -5.86 4.84 2.60
CA PRO A 63 -7.16 5.43 2.95
C PRO A 63 -8.33 4.75 2.24
N PHE A 64 -8.19 4.39 0.97
CA PHE A 64 -9.22 3.66 0.21
C PHE A 64 -9.46 2.27 0.77
N ALA A 65 -8.38 1.50 0.97
CA ALA A 65 -8.46 0.16 1.54
C ALA A 65 -9.06 0.17 2.96
N THR A 66 -8.80 1.20 3.76
CA THR A 66 -9.35 1.36 5.12
C THR A 66 -10.86 1.56 5.07
N VAL A 67 -11.37 2.42 4.19
CA VAL A 67 -12.83 2.63 4.05
C VAL A 67 -13.53 1.35 3.62
N VAL A 68 -12.96 0.60 2.66
CA VAL A 68 -13.52 -0.70 2.27
C VAL A 68 -13.47 -1.70 3.43
N ALA A 69 -12.36 -1.76 4.17
CA ALA A 69 -12.22 -2.67 5.31
C ALA A 69 -13.23 -2.36 6.43
N GLU A 70 -13.47 -1.09 6.72
CA GLU A 70 -14.48 -0.66 7.69
C GLU A 70 -15.90 -1.02 7.24
N GLN A 71 -16.22 -0.75 5.97
CA GLN A 71 -17.50 -1.11 5.38
C GLN A 71 -17.73 -2.63 5.40
N PHE A 72 -16.71 -3.39 4.99
CA PHE A 72 -16.73 -4.85 5.03
C PHE A 72 -16.95 -5.39 6.45
N GLY A 73 -16.24 -4.85 7.45
CA GLY A 73 -16.40 -5.27 8.85
C GLY A 73 -17.78 -4.92 9.44
N LYS A 74 -18.46 -3.90 8.91
CA LYS A 74 -19.83 -3.50 9.32
C LYS A 74 -20.92 -4.33 8.66
N THR A 75 -20.70 -4.78 7.41
CA THR A 75 -21.74 -5.40 6.56
C THR A 75 -21.59 -6.92 6.42
N SER A 76 -20.48 -7.49 6.86
CA SER A 76 -20.21 -8.92 6.80
C SER A 76 -20.10 -9.56 8.19
N SER A 77 -20.08 -10.89 8.25
CA SER A 77 -19.79 -11.65 9.48
C SER A 77 -18.29 -11.85 9.76
N PHE A 78 -17.43 -11.37 8.88
CA PHE A 78 -15.97 -11.52 9.00
C PHE A 78 -15.36 -10.38 9.81
N LYS A 79 -14.17 -10.63 10.37
CA LYS A 79 -13.41 -9.59 11.07
C LYS A 79 -12.93 -8.51 10.10
N THR A 80 -12.95 -7.27 10.56
CA THR A 80 -12.38 -6.13 9.83
C THR A 80 -10.91 -6.42 9.48
N PRO A 81 -10.50 -6.30 8.20
CA PRO A 81 -9.12 -6.45 7.78
C PRO A 81 -8.16 -5.53 8.54
N LYS A 82 -6.96 -6.00 8.84
CA LYS A 82 -5.88 -5.16 9.39
C LYS A 82 -5.02 -4.64 8.27
N ILE A 83 -4.81 -3.33 8.24
CA ILE A 83 -4.08 -2.66 7.16
C ILE A 83 -2.89 -1.90 7.75
N GLU A 84 -1.70 -2.12 7.18
CA GLU A 84 -0.47 -1.44 7.56
C GLU A 84 0.14 -0.68 6.38
N SER A 85 0.43 0.60 6.60
CA SER A 85 1.09 1.46 5.61
C SER A 85 2.60 1.26 5.65
N THR A 86 3.14 0.43 4.74
CA THR A 86 4.58 0.11 4.62
C THR A 86 5.22 0.67 3.34
N GLY A 87 4.44 1.39 2.54
CA GLY A 87 4.78 1.79 1.17
C GLY A 87 4.75 0.61 0.19
N SER A 88 4.51 0.88 -1.11
CA SER A 88 4.36 -0.16 -2.15
C SER A 88 5.53 -1.16 -2.18
N GLY A 89 6.77 -0.68 -2.09
CA GLY A 89 7.96 -1.56 -2.12
C GLY A 89 8.14 -2.38 -0.84
N GLY A 90 7.78 -1.82 0.32
CA GLY A 90 7.78 -2.51 1.61
C GLY A 90 6.74 -3.60 1.65
N GLY A 91 5.51 -3.28 1.24
CA GLY A 91 4.40 -4.22 1.16
C GLY A 91 4.68 -5.39 0.22
N LEU A 92 5.13 -5.12 -1.01
CA LEU A 92 5.51 -6.17 -1.96
C LEU A 92 6.66 -7.05 -1.44
N LYS A 93 7.62 -6.48 -0.69
CA LYS A 93 8.68 -7.28 -0.04
C LYS A 93 8.11 -8.25 0.99
N LEU A 94 7.17 -7.80 1.83
CA LEU A 94 6.52 -8.64 2.84
C LEU A 94 5.59 -9.68 2.18
N PHE A 95 4.81 -9.26 1.20
CA PHE A 95 3.91 -10.11 0.43
C PHE A 95 4.66 -11.25 -0.28
N CYS A 96 5.77 -10.96 -0.95
CA CYS A 96 6.60 -11.95 -1.63
C CYS A 96 7.54 -12.72 -0.70
N ALA A 97 7.40 -12.65 0.62
CA ALA A 97 8.28 -13.37 1.54
C ALA A 97 7.90 -14.85 1.70
N GLY A 98 6.66 -15.24 1.38
CA GLY A 98 6.21 -16.63 1.45
C GLY A 98 4.69 -16.77 1.42
N VAL A 99 4.23 -18.02 1.54
CA VAL A 99 2.83 -18.42 1.69
C VAL A 99 2.64 -18.94 3.12
N GLY A 100 1.50 -18.62 3.75
CA GLY A 100 1.17 -19.06 5.11
C GLY A 100 0.60 -17.91 5.95
N VAL A 101 0.02 -18.25 7.08
CA VAL A 101 -0.71 -17.31 7.96
C VAL A 101 0.15 -16.21 8.58
N GLU A 102 1.47 -16.39 8.59
CA GLU A 102 2.47 -15.42 9.05
C GLU A 102 2.78 -14.34 8.03
N HIS A 103 2.37 -14.53 6.77
CA HIS A 103 2.58 -13.57 5.68
C HIS A 103 1.29 -12.81 5.35
N PRO A 104 1.38 -11.57 4.81
CA PRO A 104 0.20 -10.81 4.38
C PRO A 104 -0.54 -11.50 3.22
N ASP A 105 -1.86 -11.34 3.19
CA ASP A 105 -2.73 -11.90 2.15
C ASP A 105 -2.81 -11.01 0.93
N ILE A 106 -2.83 -9.70 1.20
CA ILE A 106 -3.01 -8.65 0.20
C ILE A 106 -1.90 -7.61 0.37
N THR A 107 -1.42 -7.06 -0.73
CA THR A 107 -0.54 -5.90 -0.71
C THR A 107 -1.04 -4.80 -1.63
N ASN A 108 -1.15 -3.59 -1.07
CA ASN A 108 -1.52 -2.38 -1.80
C ASN A 108 -0.31 -1.77 -2.52
N ALA A 109 -0.50 -1.27 -3.73
CA ALA A 109 0.57 -0.64 -4.49
C ALA A 109 0.06 0.56 -5.32
N SER A 110 0.81 1.66 -5.33
CA SER A 110 0.55 2.84 -6.16
C SER A 110 1.36 2.81 -7.47
N ARG A 111 1.62 1.64 -7.98
CA ARG A 111 2.24 1.28 -9.26
C ARG A 111 2.09 -0.20 -9.54
N ALA A 112 2.25 -0.61 -10.78
CA ALA A 112 2.32 -2.02 -11.11
C ALA A 112 3.51 -2.72 -10.43
N ILE A 113 3.32 -4.01 -10.12
CA ILE A 113 4.38 -4.90 -9.61
C ILE A 113 5.50 -5.03 -10.66
N LYS A 114 6.75 -4.94 -10.23
CA LYS A 114 7.92 -5.07 -11.11
C LYS A 114 8.27 -6.53 -11.37
N ASP A 115 8.91 -6.82 -12.50
CA ASP A 115 9.36 -8.19 -12.81
C ASP A 115 10.32 -8.74 -11.75
N SER A 116 11.21 -7.91 -11.21
CA SER A 116 12.10 -8.31 -10.10
C SER A 116 11.34 -8.67 -8.81
N GLU A 117 10.15 -8.07 -8.58
CA GLU A 117 9.28 -8.40 -7.45
C GLU A 117 8.50 -9.68 -7.74
N LYS A 118 7.99 -9.85 -8.98
CA LYS A 118 7.35 -11.09 -9.44
C LYS A 118 8.30 -12.29 -9.32
N THR A 119 9.56 -12.15 -9.78
CA THR A 119 10.60 -13.18 -9.63
C THR A 119 10.80 -13.54 -8.16
N LYS A 120 10.93 -12.53 -7.28
CA LYS A 120 11.07 -12.76 -5.84
C LYS A 120 9.87 -13.48 -5.23
N CYS A 121 8.65 -13.15 -5.65
CA CYS A 121 7.44 -13.86 -5.23
C CYS A 121 7.53 -15.35 -5.62
N LYS A 122 7.84 -15.62 -6.88
CA LYS A 122 7.98 -16.99 -7.43
C LYS A 122 9.03 -17.80 -6.68
N ASP A 123 10.22 -17.22 -6.44
CA ASP A 123 11.33 -17.86 -5.73
C ASP A 123 10.96 -18.25 -4.29
N ASN A 124 10.04 -17.52 -3.66
CA ASN A 124 9.54 -17.78 -2.32
C ASN A 124 8.20 -18.56 -2.30
N GLY A 125 7.81 -19.20 -3.40
CA GLY A 125 6.61 -20.04 -3.49
C GLY A 125 5.29 -19.28 -3.65
N VAL A 126 5.31 -17.95 -3.83
CA VAL A 126 4.11 -17.16 -4.14
C VAL A 126 3.94 -17.14 -5.66
N THR A 127 3.30 -18.19 -6.19
CA THR A 127 3.25 -18.48 -7.64
C THR A 127 1.97 -18.02 -8.32
N GLU A 128 0.88 -17.80 -7.56
CA GLU A 128 -0.40 -17.33 -8.08
C GLU A 128 -0.79 -16.00 -7.42
N ILE A 129 -0.66 -14.91 -8.18
CA ILE A 129 -0.93 -13.54 -7.74
C ILE A 129 -2.06 -12.97 -8.58
N VAL A 130 -3.16 -12.58 -7.95
CA VAL A 130 -4.24 -11.85 -8.62
C VAL A 130 -3.96 -10.37 -8.52
N GLU A 131 -3.84 -9.67 -9.66
CA GLU A 131 -3.70 -8.22 -9.73
C GLU A 131 -5.07 -7.58 -9.85
N VAL A 132 -5.33 -6.59 -9.01
CA VAL A 132 -6.56 -5.81 -9.05
C VAL A 132 -6.20 -4.34 -9.15
N LYS A 133 -6.39 -3.75 -10.33
CA LYS A 133 -6.36 -2.29 -10.49
C LYS A 133 -7.66 -1.73 -9.90
N ILE A 134 -7.56 -0.67 -9.10
CA ILE A 134 -8.72 -0.14 -8.37
C ILE A 134 -9.18 1.23 -8.86
N GLY A 135 -8.39 1.89 -9.67
CA GLY A 135 -8.62 3.24 -10.15
C GLY A 135 -7.31 4.01 -10.30
N TYR A 136 -7.42 5.32 -10.30
CA TYR A 136 -6.28 6.20 -10.47
C TYR A 136 -6.18 7.20 -9.31
N ASP A 137 -4.97 7.69 -9.10
CA ASP A 137 -4.63 8.82 -8.25
C ASP A 137 -4.10 9.93 -9.16
N GLY A 138 -4.75 11.06 -9.17
CA GLY A 138 -4.35 12.24 -9.94
C GLY A 138 -4.25 13.45 -9.02
N ILE A 139 -3.04 14.04 -8.94
CA ILE A 139 -2.78 15.22 -8.13
C ILE A 139 -2.69 16.43 -9.05
N VAL A 140 -3.49 17.44 -8.78
CA VAL A 140 -3.54 18.65 -9.59
C VAL A 140 -2.91 19.82 -8.86
N LEU A 141 -2.38 20.75 -9.66
CA LEU A 141 -2.20 22.13 -9.26
C LEU A 141 -3.34 22.91 -9.90
N ALA A 142 -4.01 23.76 -9.12
CA ALA A 142 -5.15 24.53 -9.60
C ALA A 142 -5.11 25.96 -9.07
N ASN A 143 -5.75 26.88 -9.78
CA ASN A 143 -5.95 28.26 -9.35
C ASN A 143 -7.37 28.73 -9.64
N SER A 144 -7.72 29.91 -9.14
CA SER A 144 -9.01 30.53 -9.43
C SER A 144 -9.14 30.86 -10.92
N LYS A 145 -10.33 30.68 -11.51
CA LYS A 145 -10.66 31.17 -12.87
C LYS A 145 -10.62 32.67 -13.02
N LYS A 146 -10.45 33.44 -11.92
CA LYS A 146 -10.25 34.87 -11.96
C LYS A 146 -8.83 35.30 -12.41
N ALA A 147 -7.91 34.34 -12.50
CA ALA A 147 -6.57 34.54 -13.03
C ALA A 147 -6.29 33.57 -14.18
N ASP A 148 -5.25 33.80 -14.96
CA ASP A 148 -4.86 32.91 -16.06
C ASP A 148 -4.45 31.52 -15.53
N ALA A 149 -4.69 30.50 -16.34
CA ALA A 149 -4.24 29.15 -16.04
C ALA A 149 -2.71 29.08 -16.05
N PHE A 150 -2.13 28.44 -15.01
CA PHE A 150 -0.69 28.22 -14.94
C PHE A 150 -0.23 27.12 -15.89
N LYS A 151 0.97 27.31 -16.47
CA LYS A 151 1.66 26.27 -17.25
C LYS A 151 3.04 26.07 -16.65
N VAL A 152 3.23 24.99 -15.92
CA VAL A 152 4.46 24.68 -15.19
C VAL A 152 5.01 23.32 -15.59
N SER A 153 6.32 23.18 -15.60
CA SER A 153 6.95 21.88 -15.67
C SER A 153 7.13 21.30 -14.26
N ARG A 154 7.30 19.97 -14.15
CA ARG A 154 7.69 19.33 -12.88
C ARG A 154 9.03 19.85 -12.37
N LYS A 155 9.93 20.32 -13.27
CA LYS A 155 11.18 20.99 -12.88
C LYS A 155 10.89 22.33 -12.20
N ASP A 156 9.97 23.13 -12.73
CA ASP A 156 9.56 24.40 -12.13
C ASP A 156 8.92 24.19 -10.75
N ILE A 157 8.06 23.16 -10.62
CA ILE A 157 7.44 22.77 -9.35
C ILE A 157 8.53 22.43 -8.31
N PHE A 158 9.52 21.63 -8.68
CA PHE A 158 10.64 21.30 -7.78
C PHE A 158 11.42 22.54 -7.38
N LEU A 159 11.82 23.40 -8.34
CA LEU A 159 12.56 24.61 -8.07
C LEU A 159 11.77 25.64 -7.25
N ALA A 160 10.44 25.68 -7.39
CA ALA A 160 9.58 26.56 -6.60
C ALA A 160 9.43 26.08 -5.14
N LEU A 161 9.28 24.79 -4.91
CA LEU A 161 8.78 24.26 -3.64
C LEU A 161 9.78 23.43 -2.83
N ALA A 162 10.91 23.02 -3.41
CA ALA A 162 11.93 22.30 -2.65
C ALA A 162 12.60 23.23 -1.63
N LYS A 163 12.94 22.70 -0.45
CA LYS A 163 13.69 23.40 0.60
C LYS A 163 15.05 23.84 0.08
N ASP A 164 15.77 22.92 -0.55
CA ASP A 164 17.08 23.16 -1.14
C ASP A 164 17.02 22.84 -2.63
N ILE A 165 17.66 23.67 -3.44
CA ILE A 165 17.70 23.54 -4.90
C ILE A 165 19.14 23.48 -5.40
N PRO A 166 19.40 22.97 -6.63
CA PRO A 166 20.68 23.12 -7.29
C PRO A 166 21.09 24.58 -7.37
N ASP A 167 22.35 24.88 -7.08
CA ASP A 167 22.91 26.23 -7.19
C ASP A 167 22.83 26.72 -8.65
N PRO A 168 22.12 27.82 -8.94
CA PRO A 168 22.07 28.38 -10.29
C PRO A 168 23.43 28.81 -10.85
N ALA A 169 24.41 29.09 -9.98
CA ALA A 169 25.78 29.39 -10.38
C ALA A 169 26.55 28.17 -10.92
N GLY A 170 25.94 26.98 -10.82
CA GLY A 170 26.52 25.74 -11.30
C GLY A 170 27.16 24.88 -10.19
N GLY A 171 27.73 23.75 -10.62
CA GLY A 171 28.26 22.75 -9.70
C GLY A 171 27.21 21.78 -9.14
N GLU A 172 27.67 20.67 -8.58
CA GLU A 172 26.81 19.62 -8.00
C GLU A 172 26.56 19.89 -6.51
N LYS A 173 26.06 21.09 -6.17
CA LYS A 173 25.73 21.44 -4.79
C LYS A 173 24.31 21.99 -4.67
N LEU A 174 23.79 21.92 -3.45
CA LEU A 174 22.48 22.46 -3.08
C LEU A 174 22.67 23.75 -2.31
N ILE A 175 21.74 24.68 -2.52
CA ILE A 175 21.60 25.91 -1.73
C ILE A 175 20.15 26.01 -1.19
N PRO A 176 19.94 26.71 -0.06
CA PRO A 176 18.61 27.06 0.37
C PRO A 176 17.85 27.78 -0.75
N ASN A 177 16.59 27.47 -0.96
CA ASN A 177 15.81 27.99 -2.07
C ASN A 177 15.63 29.51 -2.00
N PRO A 178 16.19 30.32 -2.93
CA PRO A 178 16.12 31.76 -2.89
C PRO A 178 14.86 32.33 -3.61
N HIS A 179 14.17 31.52 -4.40
CA HIS A 179 13.08 31.98 -5.27
C HIS A 179 11.91 32.53 -4.46
N LYS A 180 11.42 33.71 -4.82
CA LYS A 180 10.27 34.38 -4.18
C LYS A 180 9.07 34.47 -5.10
N THR A 181 9.31 34.59 -6.41
CA THR A 181 8.27 34.68 -7.45
C THR A 181 8.40 33.51 -8.42
N TRP A 182 7.32 33.21 -9.13
CA TRP A 182 7.33 32.20 -10.17
C TRP A 182 8.30 32.57 -11.31
N LYS A 183 8.46 33.89 -11.59
CA LYS A 183 9.42 34.38 -12.59
C LYS A 183 10.87 34.12 -12.20
N ASP A 184 11.20 34.05 -10.90
CA ASP A 184 12.54 33.70 -10.44
C ASP A 184 12.88 32.23 -10.77
N VAL A 185 11.85 31.38 -10.78
CA VAL A 185 11.98 29.96 -11.12
C VAL A 185 12.14 29.76 -12.63
N ASN A 186 11.29 30.43 -13.38
CA ASN A 186 11.26 30.37 -14.84
C ASN A 186 10.80 31.73 -15.40
N PRO A 187 11.63 32.42 -16.23
CA PRO A 187 11.30 33.74 -16.77
C PRO A 187 9.99 33.83 -17.59
N SER A 188 9.49 32.69 -18.08
CA SER A 188 8.20 32.62 -18.80
C SER A 188 6.99 32.63 -17.87
N LEU A 189 7.19 32.43 -16.56
CA LEU A 189 6.13 32.41 -15.56
C LEU A 189 5.84 33.85 -15.05
N PRO A 190 4.66 34.08 -14.46
CA PRO A 190 4.30 35.41 -13.96
C PRO A 190 5.19 35.86 -12.78
N ALA A 191 5.32 37.15 -12.60
CA ALA A 191 6.08 37.76 -11.48
C ALA A 191 5.28 37.75 -10.16
N THR A 192 4.28 36.88 -10.03
CA THR A 192 3.51 36.72 -8.82
C THR A 192 4.31 35.93 -7.76
N LYS A 193 4.06 36.24 -6.50
CA LYS A 193 4.68 35.53 -5.36
C LYS A 193 4.38 34.02 -5.42
N ILE A 194 5.35 33.20 -5.11
CA ILE A 194 5.11 31.78 -4.92
C ILE A 194 4.30 31.60 -3.61
N GLU A 195 3.05 31.21 -3.77
CA GLU A 195 2.15 30.84 -2.68
C GLU A 195 1.34 29.63 -3.10
N VAL A 196 1.64 28.49 -2.50
CA VAL A 196 1.02 27.21 -2.83
C VAL A 196 0.38 26.63 -1.59
N LEU A 197 -0.93 26.43 -1.63
CA LEU A 197 -1.74 25.82 -0.59
C LEU A 197 -1.79 24.33 -0.85
N GLY A 198 -1.43 23.51 0.12
CA GLY A 198 -1.44 22.07 -0.09
C GLY A 198 -1.62 21.27 1.19
N PRO A 199 -1.76 19.96 1.07
CA PRO A 199 -2.00 19.08 2.20
C PRO A 199 -0.75 18.94 3.10
N PRO A 200 -0.94 18.57 4.40
CA PRO A 200 0.13 18.35 5.35
C PRO A 200 0.92 17.07 5.04
N PRO A 201 2.10 16.86 5.66
CA PRO A 201 2.93 15.67 5.44
C PRO A 201 2.24 14.33 5.75
N THR A 202 1.19 14.33 6.54
CA THR A 202 0.38 13.14 6.88
C THR A 202 -0.52 12.66 5.74
N SER A 203 -0.81 13.55 4.77
CA SER A 203 -1.71 13.28 3.65
C SER A 203 -1.11 12.35 2.60
N GLY A 204 -1.94 11.41 2.10
CA GLY A 204 -1.60 10.58 0.93
C GLY A 204 -1.38 11.41 -0.34
N THR A 205 -2.15 12.49 -0.54
CA THR A 205 -2.00 13.47 -1.62
C THR A 205 -0.65 14.15 -1.56
N ARG A 206 -0.16 14.54 -0.37
CA ARG A 206 1.18 15.09 -0.18
C ARG A 206 2.26 14.09 -0.58
N VAL A 207 2.13 12.83 -0.18
CA VAL A 207 3.07 11.76 -0.56
C VAL A 207 3.09 11.59 -2.08
N ALA A 208 1.92 11.53 -2.73
CA ALA A 208 1.81 11.43 -4.19
C ALA A 208 2.45 12.64 -4.90
N PHE A 209 2.16 13.86 -4.44
CA PHE A 209 2.74 15.08 -4.99
C PHE A 209 4.27 15.09 -4.95
N VAL A 210 4.88 14.79 -3.81
CA VAL A 210 6.35 14.80 -3.72
C VAL A 210 7.00 13.68 -4.54
N GLU A 211 6.32 12.54 -4.73
CA GLU A 211 6.83 11.44 -5.56
C GLU A 211 6.67 11.72 -7.06
N LEU A 212 5.51 12.22 -7.51
CA LEU A 212 5.17 12.35 -8.92
C LEU A 212 5.62 13.70 -9.52
N ALA A 213 5.53 14.79 -8.76
CA ALA A 213 5.93 16.11 -9.22
C ALA A 213 7.35 16.48 -8.77
N MET A 214 7.61 16.54 -7.47
CA MET A 214 8.89 17.03 -6.91
C MET A 214 10.07 16.11 -7.27
N GLU A 215 9.98 14.80 -7.01
CA GLU A 215 11.02 13.84 -7.36
C GLU A 215 11.26 13.76 -8.87
N ALA A 216 10.18 13.84 -9.67
CA ALA A 216 10.31 13.85 -11.13
C ALA A 216 11.00 15.13 -11.65
N GLY A 217 10.72 16.28 -11.05
CA GLY A 217 11.41 17.53 -11.34
C GLY A 217 12.88 17.50 -10.95
N ALA A 218 13.19 17.01 -9.74
CA ALA A 218 14.55 16.85 -9.26
C ALA A 218 15.40 15.94 -10.17
N LYS A 219 14.81 14.90 -10.76
CA LYS A 219 15.48 13.99 -11.72
C LYS A 219 15.88 14.67 -13.04
N LYS A 220 15.42 15.86 -13.35
CA LYS A 220 15.89 16.63 -14.49
C LYS A 220 17.34 17.12 -14.31
N PHE A 221 17.90 16.99 -13.10
CA PHE A 221 19.30 17.20 -12.77
C PHE A 221 20.00 15.83 -12.65
N ASP A 222 20.87 15.50 -13.60
CA ASP A 222 21.48 14.16 -13.71
C ASP A 222 22.24 13.75 -12.46
N TRP A 223 22.95 14.68 -11.81
CA TRP A 223 23.67 14.40 -10.58
C TRP A 223 22.74 14.06 -9.39
N ILE A 224 21.58 14.71 -9.29
CA ILE A 224 20.55 14.34 -8.29
C ILE A 224 20.01 12.95 -8.62
N LYS A 225 19.69 12.68 -9.88
CA LYS A 225 19.24 11.36 -10.35
C LYS A 225 20.26 10.27 -10.01
N ALA A 226 21.57 10.55 -10.20
CA ALA A 226 22.65 9.62 -9.87
C ALA A 226 22.79 9.36 -8.35
N MET A 227 22.44 10.35 -7.50
CA MET A 227 22.45 10.23 -6.05
C MET A 227 21.53 9.09 -5.55
N LYS A 228 20.44 8.78 -6.27
CA LYS A 228 19.51 7.69 -5.90
C LYS A 228 20.19 6.33 -5.72
N LYS A 229 21.24 6.06 -6.53
CA LYS A 229 22.03 4.81 -6.45
C LYS A 229 23.06 4.83 -5.34
N LYS A 230 23.63 6.02 -5.04
CA LYS A 230 24.72 6.20 -4.07
C LYS A 230 24.21 6.34 -2.64
N ASP A 231 23.18 7.17 -2.45
CA ASP A 231 22.55 7.43 -1.14
C ASP A 231 21.07 7.71 -1.31
N LYS A 232 20.28 6.66 -1.19
CA LYS A 232 18.81 6.74 -1.34
C LYS A 232 18.16 7.62 -0.28
N LYS A 233 18.71 7.69 0.95
CA LYS A 233 18.17 8.52 2.04
C LYS A 233 18.37 10.00 1.74
N LYS A 234 19.58 10.39 1.37
CA LYS A 234 19.90 11.76 0.96
C LYS A 234 19.11 12.17 -0.27
N TYR A 235 19.02 11.28 -1.29
CA TYR A 235 18.21 11.53 -2.48
C TYR A 235 16.75 11.83 -2.13
N LYS A 236 16.12 11.02 -1.26
CA LYS A 236 14.76 11.28 -0.82
C LYS A 236 14.62 12.59 -0.05
N ALA A 237 15.56 12.90 0.84
CA ALA A 237 15.57 14.17 1.56
C ALA A 237 15.60 15.38 0.60
N VAL A 238 16.45 15.33 -0.42
CA VAL A 238 16.53 16.40 -1.43
C VAL A 238 15.24 16.53 -2.23
N CYS A 239 14.69 15.42 -2.68
CA CYS A 239 13.53 15.43 -3.58
C CYS A 239 12.18 15.67 -2.88
N HIS A 240 12.03 15.30 -1.61
CA HIS A 240 10.75 15.27 -0.91
C HIS A 240 10.61 16.32 0.18
N THR A 241 11.69 17.06 0.54
CA THR A 241 11.58 18.12 1.56
C THR A 241 11.07 19.39 0.91
N VAL A 242 9.85 19.77 1.28
CA VAL A 242 9.24 21.03 0.84
C VAL A 242 9.67 22.16 1.78
N ARG A 243 9.78 23.37 1.25
CA ARG A 243 10.17 24.58 2.00
C ARG A 243 9.05 25.02 2.96
N GLU A 244 9.48 25.65 4.07
CA GLU A 244 8.60 26.05 5.17
C GLU A 244 8.62 27.58 5.40
N ASP A 245 9.10 28.35 4.44
CA ASP A 245 9.29 29.82 4.52
C ASP A 245 8.04 30.61 4.04
N GLY A 246 6.89 29.95 3.94
CA GLY A 246 5.63 30.55 3.54
C GLY A 246 5.33 30.50 2.04
N ALA A 247 6.23 29.96 1.21
CA ALA A 247 5.93 29.70 -0.19
C ALA A 247 5.02 28.45 -0.37
N TYR A 248 5.16 27.47 0.50
CA TYR A 248 4.20 26.39 0.67
C TYR A 248 3.48 26.56 2.01
N VAL A 249 2.15 26.53 1.98
CA VAL A 249 1.29 26.69 3.15
C VAL A 249 0.47 25.44 3.35
N GLU A 250 0.64 24.79 4.50
CA GLU A 250 -0.17 23.63 4.85
C GLU A 250 -1.61 24.07 5.15
N ALA A 251 -2.55 23.65 4.31
CA ALA A 251 -3.94 24.08 4.34
C ALA A 251 -4.89 23.05 5.02
N GLY A 252 -4.33 22.01 5.65
CA GLY A 252 -5.08 20.92 6.29
C GLY A 252 -5.44 19.79 5.32
N GLU A 253 -6.19 18.81 5.82
CA GLU A 253 -6.63 17.63 5.05
C GLU A 253 -7.94 17.88 4.29
N ASN A 254 -8.58 19.04 4.46
CA ASN A 254 -9.85 19.37 3.82
C ASN A 254 -9.62 20.22 2.56
N ASP A 255 -9.67 19.56 1.42
CA ASP A 255 -9.43 20.19 0.12
C ASP A 255 -10.44 21.31 -0.21
N ASN A 256 -11.67 21.29 0.35
CA ASN A 256 -12.64 22.37 0.19
C ASN A 256 -12.14 23.71 0.79
N LEU A 257 -11.32 23.67 1.84
CA LEU A 257 -10.70 24.89 2.37
C LEU A 257 -9.68 25.48 1.40
N ILE A 258 -8.97 24.64 0.64
CA ILE A 258 -8.05 25.09 -0.39
C ILE A 258 -8.84 25.79 -1.49
N VAL A 259 -9.93 25.20 -2.00
CA VAL A 259 -10.80 25.79 -3.02
C VAL A 259 -11.32 27.18 -2.60
N GLN A 260 -11.81 27.31 -1.35
CA GLN A 260 -12.27 28.60 -0.83
C GLN A 260 -11.16 29.66 -0.78
N LYS A 261 -9.94 29.26 -0.37
CA LYS A 261 -8.78 30.18 -0.32
C LYS A 261 -8.34 30.62 -1.72
N LEU A 262 -8.40 29.73 -2.73
CA LEU A 262 -8.11 30.07 -4.12
C LEU A 262 -9.09 31.09 -4.69
N GLN A 263 -10.37 31.01 -4.32
CA GLN A 263 -11.37 32.02 -4.74
C GLN A 263 -11.09 33.40 -4.11
N ALA A 264 -10.58 33.42 -2.87
CA ALA A 264 -10.22 34.63 -2.15
C ALA A 264 -8.87 35.22 -2.63
N ASN A 265 -7.91 34.37 -3.02
CA ASN A 265 -6.59 34.77 -3.55
C ASN A 265 -6.33 34.10 -4.91
N PRO A 266 -6.74 34.73 -6.01
CA PRO A 266 -6.60 34.18 -7.37
C PRO A 266 -5.16 33.89 -7.82
N ASN A 267 -4.17 34.53 -7.20
CA ASN A 267 -2.75 34.36 -7.54
C ASN A 267 -2.08 33.18 -6.84
N SER A 268 -2.76 32.54 -5.88
CA SER A 268 -2.27 31.33 -5.21
C SER A 268 -2.57 30.08 -6.06
N LEU A 269 -1.74 29.05 -5.91
CA LEU A 269 -2.01 27.71 -6.41
C LEU A 269 -2.47 26.78 -5.27
N GLY A 270 -3.34 25.85 -5.58
CA GLY A 270 -3.75 24.77 -4.67
C GLY A 270 -3.27 23.42 -5.17
N ILE A 271 -2.92 22.52 -4.24
CA ILE A 271 -2.57 21.12 -4.52
C ILE A 271 -3.59 20.23 -3.83
N PHE A 272 -4.29 19.40 -4.61
CA PHE A 272 -5.30 18.46 -4.14
C PHE A 272 -5.58 17.37 -5.17
N GLY A 273 -6.47 16.43 -4.86
CA GLY A 273 -6.90 15.37 -5.78
C GLY A 273 -7.76 15.91 -6.93
N PHE A 274 -7.63 15.31 -8.11
CA PHE A 274 -8.38 15.69 -9.32
C PHE A 274 -9.90 15.72 -9.09
N SER A 275 -10.45 14.84 -8.28
CA SER A 275 -11.89 14.81 -7.97
C SER A 275 -12.42 16.15 -7.41
N PHE A 276 -11.59 16.89 -6.65
CA PHE A 276 -11.98 18.22 -6.16
C PHE A 276 -11.89 19.29 -7.25
N LEU A 277 -10.96 19.18 -8.19
CA LEU A 277 -10.96 20.03 -9.37
C LEU A 277 -12.23 19.81 -10.19
N ASP A 278 -12.56 18.56 -10.47
CA ASP A 278 -13.70 18.17 -11.29
C ASP A 278 -15.04 18.65 -10.70
N GLN A 279 -15.19 18.59 -9.38
CA GLN A 279 -16.38 19.06 -8.66
C GLN A 279 -16.49 20.59 -8.54
N ASN A 280 -15.42 21.35 -8.85
CA ASN A 280 -15.37 22.80 -8.67
C ASN A 280 -14.90 23.56 -9.92
N THR A 281 -15.12 22.96 -11.09
CA THR A 281 -14.72 23.55 -12.39
C THR A 281 -15.44 24.85 -12.72
N ASP A 282 -16.45 25.25 -11.99
CA ASP A 282 -17.12 26.54 -12.09
C ASP A 282 -16.27 27.70 -11.53
N VAL A 283 -15.45 27.47 -10.52
CA VAL A 283 -14.70 28.49 -9.78
C VAL A 283 -13.17 28.37 -9.84
N ILE A 284 -12.64 27.17 -10.07
CA ILE A 284 -11.21 26.89 -10.23
C ILE A 284 -10.90 26.22 -11.55
N GLN A 285 -9.63 26.25 -11.93
CA GLN A 285 -9.11 25.60 -13.14
C GLN A 285 -7.78 24.91 -12.87
N GLY A 286 -7.53 23.80 -13.57
CA GLY A 286 -6.29 23.05 -13.46
C GLY A 286 -5.13 23.72 -14.17
N SER A 287 -3.96 23.69 -13.60
CA SER A 287 -2.71 24.09 -14.24
C SER A 287 -2.21 22.99 -15.18
N PHE A 288 -1.67 23.38 -16.34
CA PHE A 288 -0.92 22.44 -17.18
C PHE A 288 0.37 22.03 -16.49
N VAL A 289 0.67 20.75 -16.48
CA VAL A 289 1.95 20.21 -15.97
C VAL A 289 2.67 19.47 -17.09
N ASP A 290 3.91 19.87 -17.40
CA ASP A 290 4.66 19.37 -18.57
C ASP A 290 3.79 19.43 -19.86
N ASP A 291 3.06 20.55 -20.06
CA ASP A 291 2.15 20.84 -21.20
C ASP A 291 0.87 19.97 -21.28
N VAL A 292 0.56 19.18 -20.28
CA VAL A 292 -0.66 18.36 -20.23
C VAL A 292 -1.66 18.93 -19.21
N GLU A 293 -2.91 19.09 -19.66
CA GLU A 293 -4.02 19.52 -18.81
C GLU A 293 -4.50 18.36 -17.92
N PRO A 294 -4.84 18.59 -16.63
CA PRO A 294 -5.42 17.57 -15.77
C PRO A 294 -6.90 17.32 -16.13
N THR A 295 -7.13 16.43 -17.07
CA THR A 295 -8.46 15.93 -17.43
C THR A 295 -8.62 14.48 -17.00
N PHE A 296 -9.87 14.01 -16.87
CA PHE A 296 -10.15 12.60 -16.59
C PHE A 296 -9.44 11.68 -17.59
N ASP A 297 -9.56 11.96 -18.88
CA ASP A 297 -8.97 11.14 -19.95
C ASP A 297 -7.45 11.12 -19.86
N ALA A 298 -6.80 12.27 -19.66
CA ALA A 298 -5.35 12.36 -19.52
C ALA A 298 -4.82 11.64 -18.26
N ILE A 299 -5.62 11.53 -17.21
CA ILE A 299 -5.30 10.77 -16.01
C ILE A 299 -5.48 9.27 -16.27
N ALA A 300 -6.57 8.87 -16.91
CA ALA A 300 -6.90 7.48 -17.18
C ALA A 300 -5.95 6.84 -18.20
N ASP A 301 -5.52 7.57 -19.23
CA ASP A 301 -4.54 7.08 -20.21
C ASP A 301 -3.08 7.25 -19.76
N GLY A 302 -2.83 7.94 -18.63
CA GLY A 302 -1.51 8.16 -18.05
C GLY A 302 -0.68 9.25 -18.74
N SER A 303 -1.26 10.07 -19.62
CA SER A 303 -0.58 11.20 -20.26
C SER A 303 -0.38 12.37 -19.29
N TYR A 304 -1.29 12.56 -18.32
CA TYR A 304 -1.09 13.54 -17.26
C TYR A 304 0.01 13.09 -16.29
N PRO A 305 1.13 13.85 -16.16
CA PRO A 305 2.35 13.34 -15.55
C PRO A 305 2.32 13.26 -14.02
N VAL A 306 1.28 13.82 -13.37
CA VAL A 306 1.09 13.74 -11.90
C VAL A 306 -0.08 12.81 -11.57
N SER A 307 -0.21 11.73 -12.34
CA SER A 307 -1.18 10.68 -12.13
C SER A 307 -0.51 9.31 -12.10
N ARG A 308 -1.20 8.32 -11.55
CA ARG A 308 -0.77 6.92 -11.52
C ARG A 308 -1.92 5.97 -11.27
N PRO A 309 -1.89 4.75 -11.83
CA PRO A 309 -2.83 3.71 -11.48
C PRO A 309 -2.54 3.15 -10.09
N LEU A 310 -3.60 2.80 -9.38
CA LEU A 310 -3.56 2.18 -8.07
C LEU A 310 -3.97 0.70 -8.15
N PHE A 311 -3.33 -0.13 -7.33
CA PHE A 311 -3.50 -1.57 -7.34
C PHE A 311 -3.56 -2.14 -5.94
N PHE A 312 -4.14 -3.31 -5.84
CA PHE A 312 -3.75 -4.28 -4.83
C PHE A 312 -3.49 -5.66 -5.47
N TYR A 313 -2.69 -6.46 -4.78
CA TYR A 313 -2.31 -7.81 -5.20
C TYR A 313 -2.76 -8.82 -4.16
N VAL A 314 -3.38 -9.90 -4.60
CA VAL A 314 -3.93 -10.96 -3.73
C VAL A 314 -3.13 -12.24 -3.92
N LYS A 315 -2.74 -12.84 -2.82
CA LYS A 315 -2.13 -14.17 -2.80
C LYS A 315 -3.24 -15.23 -2.93
N LYS A 316 -3.40 -15.82 -4.11
CA LYS A 316 -4.49 -16.76 -4.39
C LYS A 316 -4.49 -17.95 -3.44
N ALA A 317 -3.32 -18.46 -3.07
CA ALA A 317 -3.18 -19.55 -2.12
C ALA A 317 -3.78 -19.23 -0.72
N HIS A 318 -3.96 -17.95 -0.37
CA HIS A 318 -4.56 -17.54 0.90
C HIS A 318 -6.09 -17.43 0.84
N VAL A 319 -6.70 -17.44 -0.35
CA VAL A 319 -8.14 -17.18 -0.53
C VAL A 319 -9.00 -18.23 0.20
N ASP A 320 -8.57 -19.50 0.21
CA ASP A 320 -9.27 -20.57 0.93
C ASP A 320 -8.66 -20.86 2.32
N MET A 321 -7.55 -20.20 2.66
CA MET A 321 -6.85 -20.33 3.95
C MET A 321 -7.35 -19.30 4.98
N ILE A 322 -7.63 -18.08 4.54
CA ILE A 322 -8.05 -16.96 5.38
C ILE A 322 -9.49 -16.60 5.07
N PRO A 323 -10.37 -16.60 6.07
CA PRO A 323 -11.79 -16.34 5.86
C PRO A 323 -12.05 -14.90 5.41
N GLY A 324 -13.00 -14.73 4.48
CA GLY A 324 -13.51 -13.43 4.07
C GLY A 324 -12.75 -12.75 2.91
N ILE A 325 -11.69 -13.36 2.36
CA ILE A 325 -10.94 -12.72 1.26
C ILE A 325 -11.84 -12.56 0.02
N LYS A 326 -12.60 -13.58 -0.38
CA LYS A 326 -13.51 -13.49 -1.55
C LYS A 326 -14.56 -12.40 -1.36
N GLU A 327 -15.12 -12.30 -0.18
CA GLU A 327 -16.14 -11.31 0.17
C GLU A 327 -15.54 -9.89 0.22
N TYR A 328 -14.33 -9.74 0.73
CA TYR A 328 -13.61 -8.46 0.71
C TYR A 328 -13.31 -8.01 -0.72
N LEU A 329 -12.88 -8.92 -1.59
CA LEU A 329 -12.67 -8.63 -3.00
C LEU A 329 -13.97 -8.19 -3.68
N LYS A 330 -15.08 -8.90 -3.41
CA LYS A 330 -16.40 -8.54 -3.93
C LYS A 330 -16.87 -7.17 -3.44
N GLU A 331 -16.65 -6.84 -2.15
CA GLU A 331 -16.98 -5.51 -1.62
C GLU A 331 -16.16 -4.44 -2.33
N PHE A 332 -14.84 -4.61 -2.42
CA PHE A 332 -13.95 -3.63 -3.04
C PHE A 332 -14.29 -3.38 -4.51
N THR A 333 -14.65 -4.44 -5.26
CA THR A 333 -14.96 -4.38 -6.69
C THR A 333 -16.46 -4.21 -6.99
N SER A 334 -17.25 -3.79 -6.01
CA SER A 334 -18.65 -3.43 -6.22
C SER A 334 -18.77 -2.02 -6.79
N GLU A 335 -19.73 -1.76 -7.67
CA GLU A 335 -20.02 -0.42 -8.19
C GLU A 335 -20.31 0.58 -7.06
N LYS A 336 -20.89 0.10 -5.94
CA LYS A 336 -21.09 0.90 -4.74
C LYS A 336 -19.79 1.37 -4.09
N ALA A 337 -18.69 0.62 -4.26
CA ALA A 337 -17.36 0.99 -3.73
C ALA A 337 -16.57 1.82 -4.76
N TRP A 338 -16.25 1.25 -5.91
CA TRP A 338 -15.29 1.82 -6.87
C TRP A 338 -15.91 2.45 -8.13
N GLY A 339 -17.25 2.42 -8.25
CA GLY A 339 -17.95 3.07 -9.36
C GLY A 339 -17.85 4.60 -9.32
N PRO A 340 -18.30 5.31 -10.37
CA PRO A 340 -18.28 6.77 -10.43
C PRO A 340 -19.00 7.43 -9.24
N ASP A 341 -20.13 6.87 -8.83
CA ASP A 341 -20.93 7.32 -7.67
C ASP A 341 -20.61 6.50 -6.41
N GLY A 342 -19.50 5.76 -6.42
CA GLY A 342 -19.10 4.91 -5.31
C GLY A 342 -18.44 5.69 -4.16
N TYR A 343 -18.51 5.15 -2.94
CA TYR A 343 -17.95 5.84 -1.76
C TYR A 343 -16.43 6.05 -1.82
N LEU A 344 -15.70 5.37 -2.71
CA LEU A 344 -14.26 5.62 -2.91
C LEU A 344 -14.02 6.87 -3.78
N SER A 345 -14.93 7.19 -4.71
CA SER A 345 -14.87 8.45 -5.48
C SER A 345 -15.05 9.66 -4.58
N GLU A 346 -15.92 9.58 -3.56
CA GLU A 346 -16.04 10.61 -2.52
C GLU A 346 -14.75 10.80 -1.70
N LYS A 347 -13.86 9.79 -1.68
CA LYS A 347 -12.55 9.83 -1.04
C LYS A 347 -11.42 10.25 -1.99
N GLY A 348 -11.77 10.62 -3.23
CA GLY A 348 -10.81 11.09 -4.23
C GLY A 348 -10.22 9.99 -5.13
N LEU A 349 -10.72 8.75 -5.08
CA LEU A 349 -10.36 7.75 -6.08
C LEU A 349 -10.96 8.15 -7.42
N ILE A 350 -10.13 8.20 -8.46
CA ILE A 350 -10.59 8.40 -9.83
C ILE A 350 -10.97 7.02 -10.37
N PRO A 351 -12.26 6.77 -10.69
CA PRO A 351 -12.72 5.47 -11.16
C PRO A 351 -12.12 5.13 -12.53
N MET A 352 -11.97 3.85 -12.80
CA MET A 352 -11.65 3.37 -14.14
C MET A 352 -12.86 3.52 -15.08
N PRO A 353 -12.65 3.56 -16.42
CA PRO A 353 -13.73 3.39 -17.39
C PRO A 353 -14.54 2.10 -17.14
N ASP A 354 -15.82 2.11 -17.51
CA ASP A 354 -16.77 1.03 -17.23
C ASP A 354 -16.32 -0.34 -17.78
N ASP A 355 -15.76 -0.34 -18.98
CA ASP A 355 -15.24 -1.56 -19.61
C ASP A 355 -14.04 -2.13 -18.86
N GLU A 356 -13.15 -1.27 -18.38
CA GLU A 356 -12.00 -1.70 -17.58
C GLU A 356 -12.45 -2.24 -16.22
N ARG A 357 -13.38 -1.57 -15.52
CA ARG A 357 -13.94 -2.06 -14.25
C ARG A 357 -14.57 -3.44 -14.42
N ARG A 358 -15.35 -3.64 -15.49
CA ARG A 358 -15.94 -4.94 -15.79
C ARG A 358 -14.89 -6.03 -15.99
N GLN A 359 -13.83 -5.78 -16.79
CA GLN A 359 -12.75 -6.73 -17.01
C GLN A 359 -12.01 -7.10 -15.72
N ILE A 360 -11.73 -6.12 -14.86
CA ILE A 360 -11.11 -6.38 -13.56
C ILE A 360 -12.07 -7.15 -12.64
N GLY A 361 -13.36 -6.82 -12.64
CA GLY A 361 -14.41 -7.56 -11.90
C GLY A 361 -14.44 -9.04 -12.29
N GLU A 362 -14.36 -9.36 -13.59
CA GLU A 362 -14.28 -10.74 -14.10
C GLU A 362 -12.97 -11.43 -13.66
N THR A 363 -11.85 -10.72 -13.68
CA THR A 363 -10.55 -11.20 -13.18
C THR A 363 -10.62 -11.58 -11.71
N VAL A 364 -11.26 -10.73 -10.90
CA VAL A 364 -11.46 -10.96 -9.46
C VAL A 364 -12.41 -12.13 -9.21
N ALA A 365 -13.54 -12.19 -9.92
CA ALA A 365 -14.52 -13.27 -9.77
C ALA A 365 -13.91 -14.64 -10.09
N SER A 366 -13.04 -14.72 -11.10
CA SER A 366 -12.36 -15.96 -11.50
C SER A 366 -11.03 -16.20 -10.77
N LEU A 367 -10.56 -15.25 -9.96
CA LEU A 367 -9.24 -15.27 -9.31
C LEU A 367 -8.11 -15.56 -10.30
N LYS A 368 -8.17 -14.96 -11.50
CA LYS A 368 -7.21 -15.18 -12.57
C LYS A 368 -5.85 -14.59 -12.21
N PRO A 369 -4.79 -15.42 -12.10
CA PRO A 369 -3.48 -14.89 -11.74
C PRO A 369 -2.79 -14.22 -12.92
N ILE A 370 -1.89 -13.27 -12.63
CA ILE A 370 -0.98 -12.69 -13.60
C ILE A 370 0.14 -13.67 -13.96
N ALA A 371 0.71 -13.51 -15.16
CA ALA A 371 1.90 -14.26 -15.56
C ALA A 371 3.12 -13.83 -14.71
N LEU A 372 3.85 -14.83 -14.20
CA LEU A 372 5.15 -14.64 -13.55
C LEU A 372 6.27 -15.01 -14.54
N PRO A 373 7.43 -14.32 -14.47
CA PRO A 373 8.57 -14.59 -15.34
C PRO A 373 9.17 -15.98 -15.13
#